data_7c5460abaca9a9c9ea5ed4889de5b9e0
#
_entry.id   7c5460abaca9a9c9ea5ed4889de5b9e0
#
_cell.length_a   1.000
_cell.length_b   1.000
_cell.length_c   1.000
_cell.angle_alpha   90.00
_cell.angle_beta   90.00
_cell.angle_gamma   90.00
#
_symmetry.space_group_name_H-M   'P 1'
#
loop_
_entity.id
_entity.type
_entity.pdbx_description
1 polymer ?
#
loop_
_entity_poly.entity_id
_entity_poly.type
_entity_poly.pdbx_seq_one_letter_code
_entity_poly.pdbx_strand_id
1 'polypeptide(L)'
;MPESAPRAPRQTVDHMAGRMQGFAFNLIRTVLLALCRLLFRMKIVGLNNVPMKGGVLIVSNHLHNADPVLISVACPRPVHYMAKKELMGIPVIGRIIRYGGAFAVDRGRADRQAIVQATERLHQGIAVGMFPEGTRSVSRHIERALPGAGLIALRGDVPILPAAIIGTERLPLNGAKQMADDRRGRWDVTVTFGQPFRLEPKPGGKRLTPEEAINLAMTRVAELLPESYRGIYGTEITEGE
;
A
#
# COMPACT_ATOMS: atom_id res chain seq x y z
N MET A 1 -16.52 -56.01 -6.05
CA MET A 1 -17.04 -54.96 -5.18
C MET A 1 -16.12 -53.78 -5.32
N PRO A 2 -16.48 -52.69 -5.99
CA PRO A 2 -15.64 -51.49 -6.02
C PRO A 2 -15.96 -50.63 -4.81
N GLU A 3 -14.92 -50.26 -4.12
CA GLU A 3 -14.86 -49.44 -2.92
C GLU A 3 -15.21 -47.98 -3.27
N SER A 4 -16.19 -47.44 -2.57
CA SER A 4 -16.70 -46.08 -2.79
C SER A 4 -15.70 -45.04 -2.25
N ALA A 5 -15.20 -44.16 -3.13
CA ALA A 5 -14.41 -43.00 -2.77
C ALA A 5 -15.21 -42.03 -1.89
N PRO A 6 -14.61 -41.43 -0.84
CA PRO A 6 -15.32 -40.49 0.03
C PRO A 6 -15.55 -39.15 -0.66
N ARG A 7 -16.79 -38.72 -0.61
CA ARG A 7 -17.25 -37.39 -1.08
C ARG A 7 -16.60 -36.27 -0.27
N ALA A 8 -16.05 -35.29 -0.95
CA ALA A 8 -15.52 -34.07 -0.36
C ALA A 8 -16.64 -33.11 0.09
N PRO A 9 -16.71 -32.72 1.37
CA PRO A 9 -17.56 -31.64 1.84
C PRO A 9 -16.69 -30.48 2.32
N ARG A 10 -16.23 -29.56 1.44
CA ARG A 10 -15.49 -28.38 1.87
C ARG A 10 -15.87 -27.05 1.23
N GLN A 11 -16.70 -27.00 0.20
CA GLN A 11 -16.94 -25.74 -0.51
C GLN A 11 -17.94 -24.78 0.18
N THR A 12 -18.88 -25.26 0.98
CA THR A 12 -19.91 -24.43 1.62
C THR A 12 -19.41 -23.69 2.86
N VAL A 13 -18.50 -24.27 3.62
CA VAL A 13 -17.93 -23.66 4.85
C VAL A 13 -17.00 -22.50 4.50
N ASP A 14 -16.21 -22.64 3.44
CA ASP A 14 -15.29 -21.59 2.98
C ASP A 14 -16.02 -20.34 2.46
N HIS A 15 -17.19 -20.51 1.82
CA HIS A 15 -18.01 -19.38 1.37
C HIS A 15 -18.65 -18.59 2.52
N MET A 16 -19.09 -19.27 3.58
CA MET A 16 -19.64 -18.59 4.77
C MET A 16 -18.55 -17.87 5.57
N ALA A 17 -17.39 -18.50 5.76
CA ALA A 17 -16.26 -17.89 6.41
C ALA A 17 -15.76 -16.64 5.67
N GLY A 18 -15.66 -16.69 4.34
CA GLY A 18 -15.28 -15.56 3.51
C GLY A 18 -16.29 -14.40 3.55
N ARG A 19 -17.60 -14.69 3.61
CA ARG A 19 -18.66 -13.68 3.75
C ARG A 19 -18.64 -13.04 5.14
N MET A 20 -18.41 -13.79 6.20
CA MET A 20 -18.28 -13.27 7.56
C MET A 20 -17.02 -12.41 7.72
N GLN A 21 -15.89 -12.82 7.14
CA GLN A 21 -14.67 -12.00 7.10
C GLN A 21 -14.88 -10.69 6.33
N GLY A 22 -15.60 -10.72 5.21
CA GLY A 22 -15.96 -9.53 4.46
C GLY A 22 -16.88 -8.58 5.23
N PHE A 23 -17.86 -9.10 5.97
CA PHE A 23 -18.74 -8.30 6.82
C PHE A 23 -17.97 -7.66 7.98
N ALA A 24 -17.15 -8.42 8.70
CA ALA A 24 -16.33 -7.92 9.80
C ALA A 24 -15.35 -6.85 9.31
N PHE A 25 -14.70 -7.05 8.17
CA PHE A 25 -13.83 -6.05 7.55
C PHE A 25 -14.59 -4.75 7.26
N ASN A 26 -15.76 -4.83 6.61
CA ASN A 26 -16.55 -3.66 6.27
C ASN A 26 -17.05 -2.91 7.51
N LEU A 27 -17.45 -3.62 8.56
CA LEU A 27 -17.86 -3.02 9.82
C LEU A 27 -16.69 -2.27 10.48
N ILE A 28 -15.56 -2.94 10.65
CA ILE A 28 -14.34 -2.33 11.24
C ILE A 28 -13.89 -1.14 10.42
N ARG A 29 -13.83 -1.28 9.10
CA ARG A 29 -13.49 -0.19 8.18
C ARG A 29 -14.43 1.00 8.34
N THR A 30 -15.74 0.76 8.39
CA THR A 30 -16.76 1.82 8.54
C THR A 30 -16.57 2.58 9.86
N VAL A 31 -16.37 1.85 10.96
CA VAL A 31 -16.11 2.46 12.28
C VAL A 31 -14.82 3.28 12.26
N LEU A 32 -13.73 2.72 11.72
CA LEU A 32 -12.46 3.44 11.61
C LEU A 32 -12.57 4.66 10.69
N LEU A 33 -13.31 4.55 9.59
CA LEU A 33 -13.53 5.69 8.69
C LEU A 33 -14.35 6.80 9.37
N ALA A 34 -15.38 6.43 10.15
CA ALA A 34 -16.15 7.38 10.94
C ALA A 34 -15.26 8.09 11.98
N LEU A 35 -14.40 7.32 12.67
CA LEU A 35 -13.43 7.87 13.62
C LEU A 35 -12.42 8.80 12.93
N CYS A 36 -11.88 8.40 11.80
CA CYS A 36 -10.98 9.25 11.01
C CYS A 36 -11.67 10.56 10.58
N ARG A 37 -12.94 10.49 10.16
CA ARG A 37 -13.71 11.69 9.81
C ARG A 37 -14.04 12.60 11.00
N LEU A 38 -14.12 12.02 12.20
CA LEU A 38 -14.31 12.76 13.43
C LEU A 38 -13.01 13.48 13.85
N LEU A 39 -11.88 12.78 13.79
CA LEU A 39 -10.57 13.31 14.22
C LEU A 39 -9.91 14.21 13.16
N PHE A 40 -10.10 13.87 11.88
CA PHE A 40 -9.49 14.56 10.74
C PHE A 40 -10.57 15.01 9.76
N ARG A 41 -10.25 16.00 8.92
CA ARG A 41 -11.01 16.28 7.71
C ARG A 41 -10.51 15.35 6.61
N MET A 42 -10.91 14.08 6.65
CA MET A 42 -10.44 13.06 5.72
C MET A 42 -11.18 13.13 4.39
N LYS A 43 -10.44 13.40 3.32
CA LYS A 43 -10.91 13.36 1.93
C LYS A 43 -10.35 12.11 1.25
N ILE A 44 -11.21 11.41 0.52
CA ILE A 44 -10.81 10.25 -0.29
C ILE A 44 -11.20 10.53 -1.75
N VAL A 45 -10.24 10.38 -2.66
CA VAL A 45 -10.42 10.65 -4.09
C VAL A 45 -10.07 9.40 -4.88
N GLY A 46 -10.78 9.15 -5.97
CA GLY A 46 -10.46 8.06 -6.91
C GLY A 46 -10.80 6.66 -6.42
N LEU A 47 -11.77 6.50 -5.50
CA LEU A 47 -12.20 5.17 -5.01
C LEU A 47 -12.60 4.19 -6.12
N ASN A 48 -13.16 4.70 -7.21
CA ASN A 48 -13.58 3.88 -8.36
C ASN A 48 -12.39 3.30 -9.15
N ASN A 49 -11.18 3.80 -8.93
CA ASN A 49 -9.97 3.31 -9.56
C ASN A 49 -9.41 2.05 -8.89
N VAL A 50 -9.90 1.72 -7.67
CA VAL A 50 -9.39 0.57 -6.92
C VAL A 50 -9.93 -0.73 -7.52
N PRO A 51 -9.07 -1.62 -8.06
CA PRO A 51 -9.52 -2.93 -8.55
C PRO A 51 -10.07 -3.78 -7.40
N MET A 52 -11.35 -4.14 -7.49
CA MET A 52 -12.04 -4.87 -6.41
C MET A 52 -11.69 -6.36 -6.35
N LYS A 53 -11.12 -6.91 -7.43
CA LYS A 53 -10.74 -8.34 -7.57
C LYS A 53 -9.33 -8.45 -8.14
N GLY A 54 -8.72 -9.61 -7.92
CA GLY A 54 -7.37 -9.91 -8.38
C GLY A 54 -6.29 -9.21 -7.55
N GLY A 55 -5.05 -9.57 -7.79
CA GLY A 55 -3.89 -8.91 -7.18
C GLY A 55 -3.75 -7.48 -7.68
N VAL A 56 -3.34 -6.59 -6.80
CA VAL A 56 -2.99 -5.21 -7.13
C VAL A 56 -1.88 -4.75 -6.19
N LEU A 57 -0.88 -4.11 -6.76
CA LEU A 57 0.20 -3.49 -6.00
C LEU A 57 -0.11 -2.01 -5.79
N ILE A 58 -0.40 -1.62 -4.55
CA ILE A 58 -0.64 -0.22 -4.19
C ILE A 58 0.70 0.41 -3.80
N VAL A 59 1.11 1.42 -4.55
CA VAL A 59 2.37 2.15 -4.35
C VAL A 59 2.04 3.56 -3.88
N SER A 60 2.63 3.99 -2.75
CA SER A 60 2.34 5.30 -2.16
C SER A 60 3.59 5.97 -1.58
N ASN A 61 3.57 7.30 -1.48
CA ASN A 61 4.49 8.07 -0.66
C ASN A 61 4.25 7.82 0.83
N HIS A 62 5.24 8.10 1.69
CA HIS A 62 5.20 7.77 3.12
C HIS A 62 5.62 8.95 4.00
N LEU A 63 4.68 9.52 4.75
CA LEU A 63 4.87 10.71 5.59
C LEU A 63 4.74 10.41 7.09
N HIS A 64 3.88 9.43 7.45
CA HIS A 64 3.52 9.17 8.85
C HIS A 64 3.32 7.69 9.16
N ASN A 65 3.55 7.29 10.41
CA ASN A 65 3.31 5.91 10.86
C ASN A 65 1.85 5.44 10.65
N ALA A 66 0.89 6.35 10.58
CA ALA A 66 -0.51 6.04 10.35
C ALA A 66 -0.87 5.83 8.87
N ASP A 67 0.01 6.15 7.91
CA ASP A 67 -0.31 6.07 6.48
C ASP A 67 -0.82 4.70 6.05
N PRO A 68 -0.21 3.55 6.44
CA PRO A 68 -0.72 2.23 6.08
C PRO A 68 -2.16 2.01 6.56
N VAL A 69 -2.47 2.49 7.76
CA VAL A 69 -3.82 2.39 8.35
C VAL A 69 -4.80 3.28 7.61
N LEU A 70 -4.43 4.54 7.35
CA LEU A 70 -5.30 5.51 6.68
C LEU A 70 -5.60 5.11 5.23
N ILE A 71 -4.59 4.61 4.50
CA ILE A 71 -4.80 4.08 3.15
C ILE A 71 -5.66 2.81 3.19
N SER A 72 -5.46 1.91 4.17
CA SER A 72 -6.31 0.72 4.35
C SER A 72 -7.76 1.08 4.67
N VAL A 73 -7.99 2.07 5.52
CA VAL A 73 -9.34 2.57 5.85
C VAL A 73 -9.99 3.25 4.64
N ALA A 74 -9.21 3.98 3.84
CA ALA A 74 -9.68 4.58 2.59
C ALA A 74 -10.03 3.51 1.54
N CYS A 75 -9.22 2.43 1.45
CA CYS A 75 -9.38 1.39 0.45
C CYS A 75 -10.66 0.54 0.69
N PRO A 76 -11.47 0.26 -0.35
CA PRO A 76 -12.71 -0.51 -0.21
C PRO A 76 -12.49 -2.03 -0.06
N ARG A 77 -11.26 -2.50 -0.10
CA ARG A 77 -10.86 -3.90 0.08
C ARG A 77 -9.67 -4.03 1.03
N PRO A 78 -9.43 -5.20 1.65
CA PRO A 78 -8.26 -5.43 2.49
C PRO A 78 -6.94 -5.20 1.73
N VAL A 79 -5.98 -4.55 2.39
CA VAL A 79 -4.64 -4.29 1.86
C VAL A 79 -3.61 -4.86 2.83
N HIS A 80 -2.75 -5.74 2.35
CA HIS A 80 -1.68 -6.33 3.14
C HIS A 80 -0.39 -5.50 2.98
N TYR A 81 0.17 -5.04 4.08
CA TYR A 81 1.38 -4.21 4.08
C TYR A 81 2.61 -4.98 4.55
N MET A 82 3.76 -4.60 4.02
CA MET A 82 5.05 -4.97 4.59
C MET A 82 5.30 -4.16 5.85
N ALA A 83 5.36 -4.80 7.01
CA ALA A 83 5.60 -4.16 8.29
C ALA A 83 6.98 -4.54 8.85
N LYS A 84 7.64 -3.59 9.51
CA LYS A 84 8.92 -3.83 10.18
C LYS A 84 8.77 -4.95 11.20
N LYS A 85 9.70 -5.93 11.18
CA LYS A 85 9.65 -7.14 12.03
C LYS A 85 9.49 -6.82 13.51
N GLU A 86 10.14 -5.76 13.99
CA GLU A 86 10.10 -5.32 15.38
C GLU A 86 8.70 -4.85 15.80
N LEU A 87 7.90 -4.29 14.89
CA LEU A 87 6.51 -3.90 15.17
C LEU A 87 5.62 -5.11 15.42
N MET A 88 5.94 -6.25 14.79
CA MET A 88 5.22 -7.50 15.00
C MET A 88 5.40 -8.06 16.43
N GLY A 89 6.51 -7.72 17.11
CA GLY A 89 6.81 -8.13 18.49
C GLY A 89 6.07 -7.31 19.56
N ILE A 90 5.50 -6.15 19.21
CA ILE A 90 4.78 -5.31 20.18
C ILE A 90 3.38 -5.93 20.43
N PRO A 91 3.02 -6.29 21.70
CA PRO A 91 1.85 -7.13 21.97
C PRO A 91 0.54 -6.67 21.37
N VAL A 92 0.21 -5.39 21.45
CA VAL A 92 -1.06 -4.84 20.94
C VAL A 92 -0.91 -4.49 19.45
N ILE A 93 0.12 -3.74 19.10
CA ILE A 93 0.36 -3.27 17.72
C ILE A 93 0.57 -4.47 16.80
N GLY A 94 1.41 -5.43 17.19
CA GLY A 94 1.69 -6.62 16.39
C GLY A 94 0.43 -7.48 16.17
N ARG A 95 -0.52 -7.49 17.09
CA ARG A 95 -1.80 -8.20 16.90
C ARG A 95 -2.69 -7.47 15.88
N ILE A 96 -2.79 -6.15 15.99
CA ILE A 96 -3.57 -5.31 15.08
C ILE A 96 -3.04 -5.42 13.64
N ILE A 97 -1.73 -5.26 13.44
CA ILE A 97 -1.14 -5.27 12.11
C ILE A 97 -1.17 -6.67 11.47
N ARG A 98 -1.02 -7.75 12.27
CA ARG A 98 -1.24 -9.13 11.78
C ARG A 98 -2.68 -9.38 11.38
N TYR A 99 -3.64 -8.90 12.17
CA TYR A 99 -5.06 -8.99 11.82
C TYR A 99 -5.37 -8.26 10.51
N GLY A 100 -4.71 -7.13 10.26
CA GLY A 100 -4.75 -6.40 8.99
C GLY A 100 -4.00 -7.07 7.83
N GLY A 101 -3.50 -8.30 8.00
CA GLY A 101 -2.79 -9.05 6.96
C GLY A 101 -1.34 -8.61 6.74
N ALA A 102 -0.79 -7.75 7.58
CA ALA A 102 0.59 -7.32 7.44
C ALA A 102 1.57 -8.49 7.65
N PHE A 103 2.65 -8.48 6.88
CA PHE A 103 3.72 -9.46 6.96
C PHE A 103 5.07 -8.80 7.25
N ALA A 104 5.94 -9.56 7.94
CA ALA A 104 7.21 -9.03 8.42
C ALA A 104 8.20 -8.80 7.28
N VAL A 105 8.95 -7.70 7.37
CA VAL A 105 10.10 -7.39 6.52
C VAL A 105 11.28 -6.97 7.39
N ASP A 106 12.46 -7.45 7.07
CA ASP A 106 13.72 -6.99 7.67
C ASP A 106 14.24 -5.79 6.84
N ARG A 107 14.03 -4.59 7.38
CA ARG A 107 14.46 -3.36 6.70
C ARG A 107 15.97 -3.16 6.92
N GLY A 108 16.68 -2.88 5.83
CA GLY A 108 18.13 -2.62 5.86
C GLY A 108 18.96 -3.71 5.20
N ARG A 109 18.34 -4.82 4.80
CA ARG A 109 18.93 -5.85 3.93
C ARG A 109 17.98 -6.14 2.78
N ALA A 110 18.53 -6.65 1.68
CA ALA A 110 17.71 -7.16 0.59
C ALA A 110 16.93 -8.39 1.11
N ASP A 111 15.74 -8.16 1.67
CA ASP A 111 14.90 -9.23 2.23
C ASP A 111 14.20 -9.97 1.09
N ARG A 112 14.88 -11.02 0.61
CA ARG A 112 14.34 -11.90 -0.44
C ARG A 112 13.03 -12.56 -0.01
N GLN A 113 12.85 -12.85 1.28
CA GLN A 113 11.62 -13.48 1.79
C GLN A 113 10.44 -12.50 1.70
N ALA A 114 10.67 -11.23 2.01
CA ALA A 114 9.63 -10.20 1.86
C ALA A 114 9.18 -10.03 0.40
N ILE A 115 10.13 -10.08 -0.54
CA ILE A 115 9.82 -10.04 -1.98
C ILE A 115 8.96 -11.25 -2.38
N VAL A 116 9.35 -12.47 -1.98
CA VAL A 116 8.61 -13.70 -2.27
C VAL A 116 7.21 -13.62 -1.66
N GLN A 117 7.09 -13.27 -0.38
CA GLN A 117 5.80 -13.17 0.30
C GLN A 117 4.86 -12.11 -0.32
N ALA A 118 5.40 -10.97 -0.76
CA ALA A 118 4.63 -9.95 -1.46
C ALA A 118 4.11 -10.50 -2.80
N THR A 119 5.00 -11.10 -3.59
CA THR A 119 4.67 -11.66 -4.90
C THR A 119 3.62 -12.78 -4.81
N GLU A 120 3.77 -13.70 -3.84
CA GLU A 120 2.79 -14.76 -3.59
C GLU A 120 1.41 -14.22 -3.26
N ARG A 121 1.33 -13.19 -2.42
CA ARG A 121 0.04 -12.53 -2.09
C ARG A 121 -0.60 -11.89 -3.31
N LEU A 122 0.18 -11.22 -4.14
CA LEU A 122 -0.31 -10.64 -5.40
C LEU A 122 -0.88 -11.73 -6.33
N HIS A 123 -0.20 -12.87 -6.47
CA HIS A 123 -0.67 -14.00 -7.28
C HIS A 123 -1.92 -14.67 -6.67
N GLN A 124 -2.09 -14.62 -5.36
CA GLN A 124 -3.31 -15.07 -4.67
C GLN A 124 -4.49 -14.11 -4.82
N GLY A 125 -4.34 -13.02 -5.57
CA GLY A 125 -5.39 -12.03 -5.77
C GLY A 125 -5.54 -11.02 -4.63
N ILE A 126 -4.55 -10.91 -3.75
CA ILE A 126 -4.55 -10.00 -2.59
C ILE A 126 -3.97 -8.65 -3.00
N ALA A 127 -4.55 -7.55 -2.48
CA ALA A 127 -3.95 -6.24 -2.61
C ALA A 127 -2.76 -6.10 -1.64
N VAL A 128 -1.60 -5.75 -2.18
CA VAL A 128 -0.38 -5.50 -1.38
C VAL A 128 -0.04 -4.02 -1.45
N GLY A 129 0.09 -3.39 -0.29
CA GLY A 129 0.51 -2.00 -0.18
C GLY A 129 2.00 -1.90 0.16
N MET A 130 2.66 -0.93 -0.43
CA MET A 130 4.06 -0.64 -0.15
C MET A 130 4.38 0.84 -0.22
N PHE A 131 5.42 1.21 0.51
CA PHE A 131 6.05 2.51 0.47
C PHE A 131 7.47 2.33 -0.04
N PRO A 132 7.72 2.58 -1.34
CA PRO A 132 9.00 2.26 -1.97
C PRO A 132 10.20 3.01 -1.42
N GLU A 133 9.98 4.13 -0.76
CA GLU A 133 11.01 4.91 -0.07
C GLU A 133 11.67 4.13 1.09
N GLY A 134 10.99 3.07 1.59
CA GLY A 134 11.47 2.24 2.71
C GLY A 134 11.49 2.94 4.07
N THR A 135 11.28 4.24 4.11
CA THR A 135 11.21 5.07 5.31
C THR A 135 10.20 6.19 5.13
N ARG A 136 9.81 6.86 6.21
CA ARG A 136 8.98 8.07 6.15
C ARG A 136 9.84 9.25 5.70
N SER A 137 9.33 10.06 4.78
CA SER A 137 9.98 11.30 4.39
C SER A 137 9.97 12.31 5.55
N VAL A 138 11.09 12.98 5.77
CA VAL A 138 11.22 14.10 6.72
C VAL A 138 10.97 15.44 6.01
N SER A 139 11.33 15.49 4.74
CA SER A 139 11.23 16.69 3.89
C SER A 139 9.83 16.93 3.33
N ARG A 140 8.89 16.01 3.49
CA ARG A 140 7.58 15.87 2.81
C ARG A 140 7.68 15.47 1.34
N HIS A 141 8.83 15.64 0.72
CA HIS A 141 9.05 15.31 -0.68
C HIS A 141 9.21 13.80 -0.82
N ILE A 142 8.78 13.27 -1.96
CA ILE A 142 9.10 11.88 -2.32
C ILE A 142 10.61 11.76 -2.46
N GLU A 143 11.18 10.81 -1.74
CA GLU A 143 12.59 10.45 -1.81
C GLU A 143 12.79 9.29 -2.82
N ARG A 144 14.06 8.93 -3.05
CA ARG A 144 14.40 7.86 -4.00
C ARG A 144 13.79 6.53 -3.57
N ALA A 145 13.14 5.87 -4.49
CA ALA A 145 12.57 4.54 -4.28
C ALA A 145 13.64 3.45 -4.28
N LEU A 146 13.44 2.43 -3.44
CA LEU A 146 14.33 1.27 -3.34
C LEU A 146 14.09 0.28 -4.50
N PRO A 147 15.14 -0.25 -5.16
CA PRO A 147 14.98 -1.18 -6.29
C PRO A 147 14.23 -2.47 -5.93
N GLY A 148 14.25 -2.89 -4.65
CA GLY A 148 13.49 -4.05 -4.17
C GLY A 148 11.98 -3.93 -4.39
N ALA A 149 11.43 -2.71 -4.34
CA ALA A 149 10.03 -2.44 -4.64
C ALA A 149 9.71 -2.68 -6.14
N GLY A 150 10.63 -2.29 -7.03
CA GLY A 150 10.50 -2.55 -8.46
C GLY A 150 10.56 -4.03 -8.79
N LEU A 151 11.35 -4.81 -8.05
CA LEU A 151 11.39 -6.25 -8.23
C LEU A 151 10.06 -6.93 -7.88
N ILE A 152 9.37 -6.45 -6.83
CA ILE A 152 8.01 -6.90 -6.50
C ILE A 152 7.03 -6.52 -7.61
N ALA A 153 7.12 -5.29 -8.14
CA ALA A 153 6.26 -4.84 -9.22
C ALA A 153 6.41 -5.71 -10.48
N LEU A 154 7.66 -6.02 -10.87
CA LEU A 154 7.94 -6.85 -12.04
C LEU A 154 7.54 -8.32 -11.85
N ARG A 155 7.79 -8.90 -10.66
CA ARG A 155 7.48 -10.31 -10.38
C ARG A 155 6.01 -10.55 -10.10
N GLY A 156 5.33 -9.57 -9.56
CA GLY A 156 3.91 -9.65 -9.25
C GLY A 156 3.05 -9.73 -10.51
N ASP A 157 3.50 -9.12 -11.59
CA ASP A 157 2.78 -9.05 -12.88
C ASP A 157 1.28 -8.73 -12.73
N VAL A 158 0.98 -7.79 -11.86
CA VAL A 158 -0.37 -7.33 -11.55
C VAL A 158 -0.48 -5.82 -11.85
N PRO A 159 -1.70 -5.27 -11.94
CA PRO A 159 -1.87 -3.83 -12.01
C PRO A 159 -1.21 -3.13 -10.81
N ILE A 160 -0.56 -2.01 -11.08
CA ILE A 160 -0.04 -1.08 -10.06
C ILE A 160 -1.07 0.03 -9.89
N LEU A 161 -1.48 0.26 -8.65
CA LEU A 161 -2.38 1.35 -8.27
C LEU A 161 -1.56 2.42 -7.56
N PRO A 162 -1.28 3.55 -8.21
CA PRO A 162 -0.64 4.66 -7.53
C PRO A 162 -1.59 5.26 -6.51
N ALA A 163 -1.11 5.50 -5.31
CA ALA A 163 -1.83 6.17 -4.25
C ALA A 163 -1.00 7.31 -3.67
N ALA A 164 -1.64 8.39 -3.29
CA ALA A 164 -0.98 9.51 -2.64
C ALA A 164 -1.66 9.83 -1.31
N ILE A 165 -0.87 10.17 -0.30
CA ILE A 165 -1.35 10.63 0.97
C ILE A 165 -0.67 11.94 1.34
N ILE A 166 -1.45 12.93 1.79
CA ILE A 166 -0.97 14.24 2.22
C ILE A 166 -1.65 14.68 3.50
N GLY A 167 -0.96 15.52 4.28
CA GLY A 167 -1.46 16.09 5.53
C GLY A 167 -1.16 15.25 6.76
N THR A 168 -0.72 13.99 6.59
CA THR A 168 -0.39 13.09 7.71
C THR A 168 0.92 13.45 8.39
N GLU A 169 1.84 14.12 7.72
CA GLU A 169 3.09 14.60 8.29
C GLU A 169 2.90 15.53 9.49
N ARG A 170 1.70 16.11 9.61
CA ARG A 170 1.32 17.04 10.69
C ARG A 170 0.65 16.36 11.87
N LEU A 171 0.23 15.10 11.70
CA LEU A 171 -0.39 14.32 12.77
C LEU A 171 0.61 14.10 13.92
N PRO A 172 0.15 14.07 15.17
CA PRO A 172 1.01 13.77 16.32
C PRO A 172 1.51 12.32 16.28
N LEU A 173 2.52 12.01 17.09
CA LEU A 173 3.06 10.66 17.26
C LEU A 173 3.89 10.13 16.08
N ASN A 174 4.52 11.04 15.32
CA ASN A 174 5.45 10.66 14.26
C ASN A 174 6.90 10.43 14.77
N GLY A 175 7.12 10.51 16.08
CA GLY A 175 8.42 10.33 16.71
C GLY A 175 9.44 11.36 16.24
N ALA A 176 10.69 10.96 16.01
CA ALA A 176 11.77 11.86 15.56
C ALA A 176 11.50 12.52 14.19
N LYS A 177 10.50 12.06 13.44
CA LYS A 177 10.05 12.64 12.17
C LYS A 177 8.81 13.51 12.33
N GLN A 178 8.46 13.88 13.56
CA GLN A 178 7.36 14.77 13.85
C GLN A 178 7.65 16.16 13.30
N MET A 179 6.73 16.68 12.53
CA MET A 179 6.79 18.06 12.06
C MET A 179 6.06 18.97 13.04
N ALA A 180 6.56 20.18 13.19
CA ALA A 180 5.86 21.21 13.93
C ALA A 180 4.55 21.54 13.20
N ASP A 181 3.45 21.56 13.93
CA ASP A 181 2.17 22.05 13.44
C ASP A 181 1.59 23.00 14.51
N ASP A 182 1.55 24.26 14.17
CA ASP A 182 1.03 25.35 14.99
C ASP A 182 -0.44 25.70 14.65
N ARG A 183 -1.04 24.98 13.69
CA ARG A 183 -2.42 25.21 13.27
C ARG A 183 -3.40 24.75 14.34
N ARG A 184 -4.35 25.63 14.63
CA ARG A 184 -5.50 25.31 15.48
C ARG A 184 -6.60 24.64 14.63
N GLY A 185 -7.16 23.54 15.15
CA GLY A 185 -8.28 22.86 14.51
C GLY A 185 -7.97 21.43 14.07
N ARG A 186 -8.86 20.88 13.25
CA ARG A 186 -8.74 19.48 12.74
C ARG A 186 -7.76 19.43 11.57
N TRP A 187 -6.96 18.37 11.52
CA TRP A 187 -6.03 18.12 10.43
C TRP A 187 -6.76 17.71 9.14
N ASP A 188 -6.29 18.25 8.02
CA ASP A 188 -6.76 17.88 6.70
C ASP A 188 -5.88 16.73 6.18
N VAL A 189 -6.48 15.57 5.94
CA VAL A 189 -5.82 14.39 5.38
C VAL A 189 -6.49 14.02 4.08
N THR A 190 -5.73 13.88 3.01
CA THR A 190 -6.27 13.43 1.73
C THR A 190 -5.56 12.15 1.29
N VAL A 191 -6.36 11.14 0.91
CA VAL A 191 -5.90 9.93 0.24
C VAL A 191 -6.45 9.94 -1.17
N THR A 192 -5.58 9.85 -2.16
CA THR A 192 -5.94 9.82 -3.58
C THR A 192 -5.49 8.51 -4.20
N PHE A 193 -6.41 7.80 -4.87
CA PHE A 193 -6.09 6.63 -5.70
C PHE A 193 -6.10 7.05 -7.17
N GLY A 194 -4.97 6.91 -7.86
CA GLY A 194 -4.83 7.19 -9.29
C GLY A 194 -5.39 6.06 -10.15
N GLN A 195 -5.21 6.19 -11.46
CA GLN A 195 -5.59 5.13 -12.40
C GLN A 195 -4.62 3.93 -12.28
N PRO A 196 -5.12 2.71 -12.18
CA PRO A 196 -4.26 1.53 -12.20
C PRO A 196 -3.64 1.36 -13.60
N PHE A 197 -2.40 0.93 -13.63
CA PHE A 197 -1.68 0.66 -14.87
C PHE A 197 -0.87 -0.64 -14.77
N ARG A 198 -0.40 -1.17 -15.90
CA ARG A 198 0.53 -2.30 -15.94
C ARG A 198 1.90 -1.84 -16.44
N LEU A 199 2.92 -2.56 -16.01
CA LEU A 199 4.26 -2.37 -16.54
C LEU A 199 4.34 -3.04 -17.92
N GLU A 200 4.63 -2.24 -18.92
CA GLU A 200 4.82 -2.73 -20.29
C GLU A 200 6.31 -2.84 -20.61
N PRO A 201 6.71 -3.80 -21.45
CA PRO A 201 8.06 -3.84 -21.96
C PRO A 201 8.40 -2.57 -22.73
N LYS A 202 9.68 -2.21 -22.76
CA LYS A 202 10.19 -1.13 -23.60
C LYS A 202 10.02 -1.45 -25.09
N PRO A 203 10.10 -0.42 -25.95
CA PRO A 203 10.20 -0.62 -27.40
C PRO A 203 11.30 -1.65 -27.73
N GLY A 204 11.00 -2.58 -28.66
CA GLY A 204 11.89 -3.71 -28.97
C GLY A 204 11.80 -4.89 -28.01
N GLY A 205 10.82 -4.92 -27.10
CA GLY A 205 10.55 -6.07 -26.19
C GLY A 205 11.53 -6.16 -25.01
N LYS A 206 12.37 -5.19 -24.77
CA LYS A 206 13.31 -5.18 -23.64
C LYS A 206 12.55 -5.00 -22.33
N ARG A 207 12.82 -5.88 -21.35
CA ARG A 207 12.22 -5.79 -20.03
C ARG A 207 12.72 -4.56 -19.26
N LEU A 208 11.83 -3.98 -18.45
CA LEU A 208 12.21 -2.95 -17.49
C LEU A 208 13.14 -3.51 -16.42
N THR A 209 14.10 -2.70 -15.99
CA THR A 209 14.86 -2.98 -14.77
C THR A 209 13.99 -2.71 -13.53
N PRO A 210 14.32 -3.26 -12.36
CA PRO A 210 13.61 -2.94 -11.12
C PRO A 210 13.58 -1.45 -10.80
N GLU A 211 14.66 -0.73 -11.08
CA GLU A 211 14.74 0.72 -10.86
C GLU A 211 13.78 1.48 -11.79
N GLU A 212 13.76 1.15 -13.07
CA GLU A 212 12.84 1.76 -14.04
C GLU A 212 11.38 1.49 -13.68
N ALA A 213 11.06 0.25 -13.30
CA ALA A 213 9.70 -0.14 -12.93
C ALA A 213 9.19 0.66 -11.72
N ILE A 214 10.02 0.83 -10.69
CA ILE A 214 9.59 1.59 -9.51
C ILE A 214 9.59 3.09 -9.74
N ASN A 215 10.52 3.61 -10.53
CA ASN A 215 10.52 5.03 -10.89
C ASN A 215 9.27 5.39 -11.68
N LEU A 216 8.84 4.56 -12.62
CA LEU A 216 7.58 4.76 -13.33
C LEU A 216 6.38 4.79 -12.37
N ALA A 217 6.33 3.85 -11.39
CA ALA A 217 5.27 3.84 -10.41
C ALA A 217 5.29 5.09 -9.52
N MET A 218 6.46 5.54 -9.08
CA MET A 218 6.59 6.74 -8.25
C MET A 218 6.31 8.03 -9.01
N THR A 219 6.61 8.10 -10.31
CA THR A 219 6.18 9.21 -11.17
C THR A 219 4.65 9.31 -11.19
N ARG A 220 3.94 8.18 -11.33
CA ARG A 220 2.47 8.15 -11.25
C ARG A 220 1.95 8.55 -9.86
N VAL A 221 2.67 8.26 -8.78
CA VAL A 221 2.34 8.78 -7.44
C VAL A 221 2.57 10.29 -7.37
N ALA A 222 3.67 10.79 -7.90
CA ALA A 222 3.99 12.21 -7.93
C ALA A 222 2.96 13.05 -8.70
N GLU A 223 2.41 12.53 -9.79
CA GLU A 223 1.32 13.16 -10.55
C GLU A 223 0.06 13.42 -9.70
N LEU A 224 -0.18 12.61 -8.65
CA LEU A 224 -1.31 12.78 -7.72
C LEU A 224 -1.03 13.80 -6.61
N LEU A 225 0.20 14.25 -6.47
CA LEU A 225 0.65 15.12 -5.39
C LEU A 225 0.79 16.57 -5.85
N PRO A 226 0.58 17.55 -4.95
CA PRO A 226 1.00 18.92 -5.19
C PRO A 226 2.50 18.98 -5.50
N GLU A 227 2.92 19.94 -6.29
CA GLU A 227 4.33 20.11 -6.71
C GLU A 227 5.31 20.09 -5.54
N SER A 228 4.94 20.75 -4.43
CA SER A 228 5.73 20.78 -3.19
C SER A 228 5.95 19.43 -2.50
N TYR A 229 5.35 18.34 -2.99
CA TYR A 229 5.54 16.98 -2.45
C TYR A 229 6.25 16.05 -3.43
N ARG A 230 6.39 16.43 -4.70
CA ARG A 230 6.86 15.54 -5.77
C ARG A 230 8.34 15.16 -5.67
N GLY A 231 9.16 15.99 -5.02
CA GLY A 231 10.59 15.75 -4.85
C GLY A 231 11.30 15.47 -6.16
N ILE A 232 12.12 14.43 -6.22
CA ILE A 232 12.89 14.06 -7.41
C ILE A 232 12.02 13.59 -8.60
N TYR A 233 10.75 13.32 -8.39
CA TYR A 233 9.78 12.92 -9.43
C TYR A 233 8.93 14.10 -9.92
N GLY A 234 9.22 15.33 -9.47
CA GLY A 234 8.49 16.54 -9.86
C GLY A 234 9.06 17.29 -11.05
N THR A 235 10.33 17.05 -11.38
CA THR A 235 10.94 17.54 -12.62
C THR A 235 10.55 16.58 -13.73
N GLU A 236 9.97 17.09 -14.83
CA GLU A 236 9.86 16.32 -16.07
C GLU A 236 11.24 15.70 -16.33
N ILE A 237 11.27 14.36 -16.39
CA ILE A 237 12.42 13.68 -16.97
C ILE A 237 12.38 14.07 -18.45
N THR A 238 13.00 15.18 -18.79
CA THR A 238 13.37 15.45 -20.19
C THR A 238 14.20 14.24 -20.59
N GLU A 239 13.61 13.40 -21.45
CA GLU A 239 14.34 12.32 -22.13
C GLU A 239 15.58 12.98 -22.74
N GLY A 240 16.73 12.68 -22.16
CA GLY A 240 18.01 13.17 -22.62
C GLY A 240 18.28 12.66 -24.02
N GLU A 241 18.68 13.61 -24.85
CA GLU A 241 19.22 13.43 -26.17
C GLU A 241 20.22 12.26 -26.30
#